data_7d38742ef09b86a344b4a563adbb82de
#
_entry.id   7d38742ef09b86a344b4a563adbb82de
#
_cell.length_a   1.000
_cell.length_b   1.000
_cell.length_c   1.000
_cell.angle_alpha   90.00
_cell.angle_beta   90.00
_cell.angle_gamma   90.00
#
_symmetry.space_group_name_H-M   'P 1'
#
loop_
_entity.id
_entity.type
_entity.pdbx_description
1 polymer ?
#
loop_
_entity_poly.entity_id
_entity_poly.type
_entity_poly.pdbx_seq_one_letter_code
_entity_poly.pdbx_strand_id
1 'polypeptide(L)'
;PPHEPNKNYVKRLIGQPGDTLEMRDKNVFLNGSPLYEPYVQFIDRRGDMEHRDMRWQSNHLIASASSRYRPTRDNWGPIVVPRERFFVLGDNRDNSEDSRYWGFVRRDAIRGQPWFVYYSFDPSEEEPAPWLRYIRWRRVGRAIR
;
A
#
# COMPACT_ATOMS: atom_id res chain seq x y z
N PRO A 1 -1.47 7.46 9.73
CA PRO A 1 -0.35 7.98 8.94
C PRO A 1 0.50 8.96 9.75
N PRO A 2 1.78 9.17 9.40
CA PRO A 2 2.68 10.01 10.20
C PRO A 2 2.21 11.47 10.35
N HIS A 3 1.46 11.98 9.39
CA HIS A 3 0.94 13.35 9.37
C HIS A 3 -0.46 13.48 10.00
N GLU A 4 -1.15 12.38 10.30
CA GLU A 4 -2.47 12.35 10.92
C GLU A 4 -2.53 11.30 12.05
N PRO A 5 -1.91 11.56 13.20
CA PRO A 5 -1.75 10.56 14.27
C PRO A 5 -3.08 10.09 14.87
N ASN A 6 -4.15 10.84 14.70
CA ASN A 6 -5.48 10.52 15.23
C ASN A 6 -6.34 9.70 14.24
N LYS A 7 -5.87 9.46 13.02
CA LYS A 7 -6.59 8.64 12.04
C LYS A 7 -5.99 7.25 11.93
N ASN A 8 -6.84 6.25 11.95
CA ASN A 8 -6.46 4.87 11.69
C ASN A 8 -6.75 4.52 10.24
N TYR A 9 -5.75 3.98 9.54
CA TYR A 9 -5.87 3.51 8.16
C TYR A 9 -5.64 2.00 8.12
N VAL A 10 -6.45 1.31 7.33
CA VAL A 10 -6.18 -0.08 6.97
C VAL A 10 -5.31 -0.09 5.73
N LYS A 11 -4.12 -0.66 5.83
CA LYS A 11 -3.15 -0.81 4.75
C LYS A 11 -2.53 -2.19 4.82
N ARG A 12 -2.05 -2.66 3.69
CA ARG A 12 -1.36 -3.96 3.60
C ARG A 12 0.12 -3.77 3.85
N LEU A 13 0.68 -4.57 4.73
CA LEU A 13 2.13 -4.64 4.94
C LEU A 13 2.77 -5.32 3.72
N ILE A 14 3.65 -4.61 3.04
CA ILE A 14 4.35 -5.08 1.84
C ILE A 14 5.82 -5.32 2.13
N GLY A 15 6.48 -4.41 2.84
CA GLY A 15 7.91 -4.50 3.14
C GLY A 15 8.23 -4.43 4.62
N GLN A 16 9.17 -5.27 5.03
CA GLN A 16 9.73 -5.35 6.37
C GLN A 16 11.15 -4.77 6.39
N PRO A 17 11.74 -4.49 7.57
CA PRO A 17 13.11 -4.01 7.67
C PRO A 17 14.10 -4.87 6.87
N GLY A 18 14.88 -4.22 6.02
CA GLY A 18 15.87 -4.88 5.15
C GLY A 18 15.37 -5.29 3.78
N ASP A 19 14.06 -5.30 3.56
CA ASP A 19 13.51 -5.61 2.25
C ASP A 19 13.82 -4.52 1.22
N THR A 20 13.99 -4.96 -0.01
CA THR A 20 14.05 -4.11 -1.19
C THR A 20 12.72 -4.10 -1.90
N LEU A 21 12.22 -2.91 -2.20
CA LEU A 21 10.94 -2.71 -2.85
C LEU A 21 11.06 -1.83 -4.07
N GLU A 22 10.38 -2.20 -5.13
CA GLU A 22 10.17 -1.36 -6.30
C GLU A 22 8.80 -1.63 -6.93
N MET A 23 8.34 -0.70 -7.72
CA MET A 23 7.18 -0.88 -8.58
C MET A 23 7.59 -0.57 -10.01
N ARG A 24 7.26 -1.47 -10.94
CA ARG A 24 7.42 -1.32 -12.37
C ARG A 24 6.10 -1.61 -13.06
N ASP A 25 5.59 -0.63 -13.77
CA ASP A 25 4.33 -0.77 -14.52
C ASP A 25 3.21 -1.40 -13.68
N LYS A 26 2.96 -0.81 -12.49
CA LYS A 26 1.95 -1.24 -11.50
C LYS A 26 2.24 -2.58 -10.79
N ASN A 27 3.32 -3.26 -11.11
CA ASN A 27 3.69 -4.52 -10.47
C ASN A 27 4.72 -4.26 -9.36
N VAL A 28 4.43 -4.72 -8.15
CA VAL A 28 5.35 -4.65 -7.02
C VAL A 28 6.35 -5.79 -7.07
N PHE A 29 7.61 -5.46 -6.87
CA PHE A 29 8.70 -6.43 -6.70
C PHE A 29 9.24 -6.33 -5.28
N LEU A 30 9.32 -7.47 -4.62
CA LEU A 30 9.91 -7.63 -3.30
C LEU A 30 11.20 -8.45 -3.43
N ASN A 31 12.32 -7.86 -3.03
CA ASN A 31 13.64 -8.49 -3.12
C ASN A 31 13.95 -9.02 -4.54
N GLY A 32 13.54 -8.26 -5.55
CA GLY A 32 13.74 -8.59 -6.97
C GLY A 32 12.73 -9.56 -7.58
N SER A 33 11.81 -10.12 -6.80
CA SER A 33 10.77 -11.04 -7.29
C SER A 33 9.40 -10.37 -7.33
N PRO A 34 8.61 -10.58 -8.39
CA PRO A 34 7.27 -10.00 -8.46
C PRO A 34 6.36 -10.60 -7.39
N LEU A 35 5.57 -9.75 -6.73
CA LEU A 35 4.54 -10.18 -5.81
C LEU A 35 3.28 -10.60 -6.58
N TYR A 36 2.70 -11.72 -6.17
CA TYR A 36 1.37 -12.10 -6.63
C TYR A 36 0.31 -11.44 -5.76
N GLU A 37 -0.42 -10.47 -6.31
CA GLU A 37 -1.33 -9.60 -5.59
C GLU A 37 -2.75 -9.62 -6.18
N PRO A 38 -3.51 -10.72 -6.06
CA PRO A 38 -4.84 -10.90 -6.68
C PRO A 38 -5.92 -9.98 -6.09
N TYR A 39 -5.63 -9.30 -4.99
CA TYR A 39 -6.51 -8.37 -4.27
C TYR A 39 -6.38 -6.92 -4.73
N VAL A 40 -5.36 -6.62 -5.54
CA VAL A 40 -5.06 -5.25 -5.96
C VAL A 40 -6.06 -4.77 -7.01
N GLN A 41 -6.47 -3.52 -6.87
CA GLN A 41 -7.37 -2.83 -7.79
C GLN A 41 -6.68 -1.61 -8.41
N PHE A 42 -6.92 -1.44 -9.70
CA PHE A 42 -6.51 -0.29 -10.49
C PHE A 42 -7.75 0.29 -11.16
N ILE A 43 -8.28 1.36 -10.62
CA ILE A 43 -9.54 1.96 -11.08
C ILE A 43 -9.37 3.28 -11.82
N ASP A 44 -8.22 3.93 -11.65
CA ASP A 44 -7.94 5.21 -12.30
C ASP A 44 -7.38 5.00 -13.71
N ARG A 45 -8.09 5.54 -14.69
CA ARG A 45 -7.68 5.52 -16.11
C ARG A 45 -6.76 6.66 -16.48
N ARG A 46 -6.50 7.60 -15.57
CA ARG A 46 -5.51 8.66 -15.80
C ARG A 46 -4.13 8.03 -15.89
N GLY A 47 -3.31 8.56 -16.78
CA GLY A 47 -1.94 8.10 -16.97
C GLY A 47 -1.08 8.21 -15.71
N ASP A 48 0.04 7.51 -15.72
CA ASP A 48 1.04 7.60 -14.66
C ASP A 48 1.68 8.99 -14.65
N MET A 49 1.81 9.59 -13.47
CA MET A 49 2.37 10.94 -13.29
C MET A 49 3.35 10.99 -12.13
N GLU A 50 4.36 11.85 -12.26
CA GLU A 50 5.25 12.19 -11.15
C GLU A 50 4.46 12.77 -9.98
N HIS A 51 4.84 12.37 -8.77
CA HIS A 51 4.26 12.91 -7.56
C HIS A 51 5.35 13.49 -6.64
N ARG A 52 5.22 14.76 -6.29
CA ARG A 52 6.23 15.47 -5.50
C ARG A 52 6.49 14.82 -4.15
N ASP A 53 5.44 14.30 -3.51
CA ASP A 53 5.50 13.69 -2.19
C ASP A 53 6.23 12.34 -2.21
N MET A 54 6.52 11.77 -3.39
CA MET A 54 7.32 10.55 -3.52
C MET A 54 8.84 10.80 -3.57
N ARG A 55 9.30 12.04 -3.59
CA ARG A 55 10.74 12.39 -3.71
C ARG A 55 11.58 11.97 -2.51
N TRP A 56 10.97 11.74 -1.34
CA TRP A 56 11.64 11.21 -0.16
C TRP A 56 12.36 9.89 -0.43
N GLN A 57 11.87 9.12 -1.41
CA GLN A 57 12.43 7.82 -1.80
C GLN A 57 13.88 7.91 -2.28
N SER A 58 14.29 9.07 -2.81
CA SER A 58 15.65 9.30 -3.29
C SER A 58 16.73 9.03 -2.23
N ASN A 59 16.41 9.21 -0.95
CA ASN A 59 17.30 8.97 0.17
C ASN A 59 17.42 7.48 0.55
N HIS A 60 16.65 6.62 -0.07
CA HIS A 60 16.55 5.19 0.27
C HIS A 60 16.79 4.27 -0.94
N LEU A 61 17.23 4.82 -2.07
CA LEU A 61 17.54 4.04 -3.26
C LEU A 61 18.77 3.16 -3.04
N ILE A 62 18.76 1.95 -3.62
CA ILE A 62 19.90 1.02 -3.57
C ILE A 62 21.12 1.60 -4.28
N ALA A 63 20.92 2.18 -5.47
CA ALA A 63 21.95 2.90 -6.18
C ALA A 63 21.90 4.38 -5.82
N SER A 64 23.07 5.03 -5.76
CA SER A 64 23.13 6.49 -5.54
C SER A 64 22.13 7.21 -6.41
N ALA A 65 21.24 7.95 -5.75
CA ALA A 65 20.18 8.67 -6.44
C ALA A 65 20.77 9.54 -7.54
N SER A 66 20.42 9.22 -8.75
CA SER A 66 20.62 10.18 -9.82
C SER A 66 19.79 11.41 -9.46
N SER A 67 20.35 12.62 -9.69
CA SER A 67 19.61 13.89 -9.59
C SER A 67 18.36 13.91 -10.48
N ARG A 68 18.14 12.87 -11.28
CA ARG A 68 17.04 12.65 -12.21
C ARG A 68 16.02 11.65 -11.70
N TYR A 69 16.12 11.14 -10.44
CA TYR A 69 15.10 10.23 -9.93
C TYR A 69 13.74 10.91 -9.85
N ARG A 70 12.79 10.39 -10.61
CA ARG A 70 11.43 10.92 -10.76
C ARG A 70 10.41 9.80 -10.56
N PRO A 71 10.11 9.47 -9.31
CA PRO A 71 9.14 8.43 -9.02
C PRO A 71 7.74 8.87 -9.43
N THR A 72 7.00 7.91 -9.95
CA THR A 72 5.59 8.05 -10.29
C THR A 72 4.77 7.09 -9.45
N ARG A 73 3.45 7.23 -9.45
CA ARG A 73 2.55 6.32 -8.75
C ARG A 73 2.81 4.85 -9.11
N ASP A 74 3.06 4.59 -10.38
CA ASP A 74 3.12 3.26 -10.98
C ASP A 74 4.56 2.77 -11.22
N ASN A 75 5.56 3.65 -11.07
CA ASN A 75 6.99 3.36 -11.28
C ASN A 75 7.85 4.08 -10.23
N TRP A 76 8.47 3.32 -9.31
CA TRP A 76 9.32 3.86 -8.26
C TRP A 76 10.29 2.79 -7.71
N GLY A 77 11.30 3.22 -6.99
CA GLY A 77 12.32 2.38 -6.37
C GLY A 77 13.48 2.08 -7.33
N PRO A 78 14.29 1.03 -7.04
CA PRO A 78 14.23 0.19 -5.84
C PRO A 78 14.71 0.91 -4.57
N ILE A 79 13.93 0.82 -3.51
CA ILE A 79 14.23 1.39 -2.18
C ILE A 79 14.44 0.30 -1.15
N VAL A 80 15.28 0.57 -0.14
CA VAL A 80 15.49 -0.34 0.99
C VAL A 80 14.69 0.13 2.19
N VAL A 81 13.96 -0.78 2.82
CA VAL A 81 13.21 -0.51 4.05
C VAL A 81 14.20 -0.43 5.23
N PRO A 82 14.31 0.69 5.94
CA PRO A 82 15.22 0.84 7.05
C PRO A 82 14.87 -0.05 8.24
N ARG A 83 15.79 -0.18 9.19
CA ARG A 83 15.54 -0.87 10.46
C ARG A 83 14.34 -0.25 11.19
N GLU A 84 13.53 -1.09 11.83
CA GLU A 84 12.34 -0.70 12.60
C GLU A 84 11.29 0.10 11.81
N ARG A 85 11.35 0.01 10.49
CA ARG A 85 10.39 0.62 9.59
C ARG A 85 9.67 -0.43 8.76
N PHE A 86 8.50 -0.06 8.30
CA PHE A 86 7.64 -0.90 7.48
C PHE A 86 7.12 -0.11 6.30
N PHE A 87 6.86 -0.79 5.20
CA PHE A 87 6.28 -0.19 4.01
C PHE A 87 4.89 -0.80 3.77
N VAL A 88 3.89 0.05 3.64
CA VAL A 88 2.50 -0.37 3.49
C VAL A 88 1.87 0.25 2.26
N LEU A 89 0.99 -0.51 1.60
CA LEU A 89 0.22 -0.06 0.44
C LEU A 89 -1.28 -0.27 0.67
N GLY A 90 -2.08 0.58 0.05
CA GLY A 90 -3.51 0.33 -0.09
C GLY A 90 -3.79 -0.66 -1.21
N ASP A 91 -4.83 -1.49 -1.06
CA ASP A 91 -5.21 -2.45 -2.09
C ASP A 91 -5.75 -1.75 -3.35
N ASN A 92 -6.45 -0.63 -3.20
CA ASN A 92 -6.76 0.26 -4.31
C ASN A 92 -5.55 1.17 -4.59
N ARG A 93 -4.67 0.70 -5.48
CA ARG A 93 -3.37 1.35 -5.77
C ARG A 93 -3.50 2.75 -6.33
N ASP A 94 -4.52 2.99 -7.10
CA ASP A 94 -4.71 4.27 -7.78
C ASP A 94 -5.30 5.34 -6.86
N ASN A 95 -5.99 4.93 -5.79
CA ASN A 95 -6.67 5.83 -4.85
C ASN A 95 -6.31 5.50 -3.40
N SER A 96 -5.03 5.51 -3.08
CA SER A 96 -4.55 5.25 -1.73
C SER A 96 -3.43 6.21 -1.36
N GLU A 97 -3.62 6.94 -0.28
CA GLU A 97 -2.52 7.59 0.44
C GLU A 97 -1.81 6.56 1.31
N ASP A 98 -0.61 6.17 0.93
CA ASP A 98 0.16 5.12 1.57
C ASP A 98 1.66 5.43 1.60
N SER A 99 2.48 4.45 1.92
CA SER A 99 3.92 4.64 2.08
C SER A 99 4.62 5.20 0.83
N ARG A 100 4.04 5.09 -0.35
CA ARG A 100 4.60 5.74 -1.56
C ARG A 100 4.75 7.25 -1.36
N TYR A 101 3.80 7.87 -0.68
CA TYR A 101 3.70 9.32 -0.52
C TYR A 101 4.28 9.82 0.80
N TRP A 102 3.89 9.22 1.94
CA TRP A 102 4.28 9.72 3.26
C TRP A 102 5.42 8.93 3.93
N GLY A 103 5.99 7.92 3.25
CA GLY A 103 7.18 7.23 3.72
C GLY A 103 6.91 5.99 4.58
N PHE A 104 7.94 5.58 5.31
CA PHE A 104 7.90 4.37 6.12
C PHE A 104 7.11 4.55 7.42
N VAL A 105 6.43 3.49 7.83
CA VAL A 105 5.71 3.41 9.10
C VAL A 105 6.64 2.90 10.20
N ARG A 106 6.58 3.50 11.36
CA ARG A 106 7.26 2.99 12.56
C ARG A 106 6.47 1.81 13.16
N ARG A 107 7.18 0.92 13.87
CA ARG A 107 6.55 -0.22 14.54
C ARG A 107 5.46 0.22 15.55
N ASP A 108 5.70 1.28 16.29
CA ASP A 108 4.77 1.82 17.29
C ASP A 108 3.49 2.43 16.70
N ALA A 109 3.51 2.76 15.41
CA ALA A 109 2.32 3.23 14.68
C ALA A 109 1.44 2.09 14.14
N ILE A 110 1.90 0.83 14.22
CA ILE A 110 1.13 -0.34 13.80
C ILE A 110 0.29 -0.81 14.99
N ARG A 111 -1.03 -0.64 14.92
CA ARG A 111 -1.95 -0.92 16.03
C ARG A 111 -2.58 -2.30 16.03
N GLY A 112 -2.29 -3.15 15.06
CA GLY A 112 -2.78 -4.53 15.01
C GLY A 112 -3.14 -5.01 13.62
N GLN A 113 -3.52 -6.29 13.54
CA GLN A 113 -4.10 -6.87 12.34
C GLN A 113 -5.63 -6.78 12.44
N PRO A 114 -6.33 -6.40 11.36
CA PRO A 114 -7.78 -6.48 11.36
C PRO A 114 -8.20 -7.96 11.42
N TRP A 115 -8.87 -8.34 12.50
CA TRP A 115 -9.44 -9.69 12.67
C TRP A 115 -10.72 -9.88 11.86
N PHE A 116 -11.34 -8.76 11.45
CA PHE A 116 -12.53 -8.75 10.64
C PHE A 116 -12.34 -7.79 9.47
N VAL A 117 -12.73 -8.20 8.29
CA VAL A 117 -12.97 -7.28 7.19
C VAL A 117 -14.31 -6.61 7.47
N TYR A 118 -14.27 -5.46 8.14
CA TYR A 118 -15.44 -4.59 8.24
C TYR A 118 -15.51 -3.78 6.95
N TYR A 119 -16.56 -4.00 6.21
CA TYR A 119 -16.80 -3.26 4.98
C TYR A 119 -17.24 -1.84 5.36
N SER A 120 -16.49 -0.84 4.93
CA SER A 120 -16.93 0.55 5.00
C SER A 120 -17.90 0.78 3.83
N PHE A 121 -19.15 0.98 4.15
CA PHE A 121 -20.18 1.37 3.20
C PHE A 121 -20.02 2.87 2.90
N ASP A 122 -20.01 3.24 1.62
CA ASP A 122 -20.18 4.63 1.19
C ASP A 122 -21.68 4.89 1.09
N PRO A 123 -22.24 5.79 1.92
CA PRO A 123 -23.69 6.06 1.92
C PRO A 123 -24.20 6.78 0.68
N SER A 124 -23.36 7.06 -0.31
CA SER A 124 -23.76 7.76 -1.54
C SER A 124 -24.26 6.85 -2.66
N GLU A 125 -24.20 5.51 -2.52
CA GLU A 125 -24.77 4.59 -3.50
C GLU A 125 -26.07 3.97 -2.99
N GLU A 126 -27.19 4.35 -3.60
CA GLU A 126 -28.56 3.96 -3.25
C GLU A 126 -28.96 2.53 -3.65
N GLU A 127 -28.05 1.67 -4.10
CA GLU A 127 -28.39 0.29 -4.44
C GLU A 127 -27.80 -0.73 -3.47
N PRO A 128 -28.58 -1.71 -2.98
CA PRO A 128 -28.02 -2.79 -2.18
C PRO A 128 -27.07 -3.61 -3.03
N ALA A 129 -25.80 -3.46 -2.74
CA ALA A 129 -24.71 -4.03 -3.53
C ALA A 129 -24.89 -5.54 -3.76
N PRO A 130 -24.73 -6.02 -5.01
CA PRO A 130 -24.93 -7.44 -5.40
C PRO A 130 -24.02 -8.42 -4.64
N TRP A 131 -22.97 -7.93 -3.96
CA TRP A 131 -21.99 -8.71 -3.23
C TRP A 131 -22.50 -9.32 -1.91
N LEU A 132 -23.61 -8.83 -1.33
CA LEU A 132 -24.26 -9.46 -0.19
C LEU A 132 -24.66 -10.92 -0.47
N ARG A 133 -24.82 -11.29 -1.75
CA ARG A 133 -25.08 -12.67 -2.18
C ARG A 133 -23.85 -13.59 -2.08
N TYR A 134 -22.63 -13.05 -1.97
CA TYR A 134 -21.38 -13.81 -1.98
C TYR A 134 -20.69 -13.88 -0.62
N ILE A 135 -21.29 -13.34 0.45
CA ILE A 135 -20.76 -13.51 1.80
C ILE A 135 -20.88 -14.99 2.17
N ARG A 136 -19.76 -15.67 2.19
CA ARG A 136 -19.66 -17.04 2.72
C ARG A 136 -19.72 -16.97 4.25
N TRP A 137 -20.91 -16.90 4.81
CA TRP A 137 -21.18 -16.85 6.25
C TRP A 137 -20.48 -17.94 7.08
N ARG A 138 -20.13 -19.08 6.43
CA ARG A 138 -19.39 -20.18 7.07
C ARG A 138 -17.93 -19.84 7.47
N ARG A 139 -17.40 -18.69 7.07
CA ARG A 139 -16.02 -18.23 7.41
C ARG A 139 -16.00 -17.09 8.42
N VAL A 140 -17.13 -16.56 8.82
CA VAL A 140 -17.27 -15.58 9.90
C VAL A 140 -16.99 -16.28 11.21
N GLY A 141 -15.92 -15.90 11.90
CA GLY A 141 -15.54 -16.45 13.21
C GLY A 141 -14.43 -17.51 13.19
N ARG A 142 -13.81 -17.83 12.05
CA ARG A 142 -12.60 -18.67 12.04
C ARG A 142 -11.35 -17.81 12.14
N ALA A 143 -10.60 -17.98 13.23
CA ALA A 143 -9.26 -17.41 13.37
C ALA A 143 -8.35 -17.91 12.23
N ILE A 144 -7.72 -16.98 11.54
CA ILE A 144 -6.64 -17.29 10.59
C ILE A 144 -5.41 -17.57 11.44
N ARG A 145 -4.97 -18.82 11.43
CA ARG A 145 -3.67 -19.22 11.97
C ARG A 145 -2.59 -18.94 10.94
#